data_8c5f3aefd3505f603428b053332f8774
#
_entry.id   8c5f3aefd3505f603428b053332f8774
#
_cell.length_a   1.000
_cell.length_b   1.000
_cell.length_c   1.000
_cell.angle_alpha   90.00
_cell.angle_beta   90.00
_cell.angle_gamma   90.00
#
_symmetry.space_group_name_H-M   'P 1'
#
loop_
_entity.id
_entity.type
_entity.pdbx_description
1 polymer ?
#
loop_
_entity_poly.entity_id
_entity_poly.type
_entity_poly.pdbx_seq_one_letter_code
_entity_poly.pdbx_strand_id
1 'polypeptide(L)'
;MGSVLSITKRLQLLEWAEKNNGYIIEDDYDSELRYHNRPIPSLQSIDSGNRTIYLGTFSKSLSPDLRIAYIVLPMPLLASYREKYLYANCTVPTLFQLTLAKYMESGEYQRHLNAMRTHYRKKHDYIRKYVADYLSDQATLLGEDSGLHFVLSIQTKSNQTELIDAFARNKIQIYPTEPFWINKALCPSNQLLLGFSAIPMKQLPDAMECLSEVIYTRHK
;
A
#
# COMPACT_ATOMS: atom_id res chain seq x y z
N MET A 1 -3.59 -8.53 -1.74
CA MET A 1 -2.91 -7.67 -0.77
C MET A 1 -1.43 -7.64 -1.11
N GLY A 2 -0.87 -6.46 -1.28
CA GLY A 2 0.54 -6.25 -1.65
C GLY A 2 0.92 -6.67 -3.09
N SER A 3 0.03 -7.23 -3.87
CA SER A 3 0.26 -7.56 -5.27
C SER A 3 -0.20 -6.43 -6.19
N VAL A 4 0.58 -6.15 -7.22
CA VAL A 4 0.24 -5.16 -8.23
C VAL A 4 -0.58 -5.80 -9.34
N LEU A 5 -1.69 -5.17 -9.70
CA LEU A 5 -2.56 -5.65 -10.79
C LEU A 5 -1.81 -5.57 -12.12
N SER A 6 -1.69 -6.70 -12.84
CA SER A 6 -0.99 -6.77 -14.12
C SER A 6 -1.69 -5.92 -15.19
N ILE A 7 -0.93 -5.49 -16.21
CA ILE A 7 -1.48 -4.68 -17.30
C ILE A 7 -2.65 -5.40 -18.02
N THR A 8 -2.56 -6.70 -18.22
CA THR A 8 -3.63 -7.50 -18.82
C THR A 8 -4.92 -7.42 -18.01
N LYS A 9 -4.83 -7.59 -16.69
CA LYS A 9 -6.00 -7.48 -15.79
C LYS A 9 -6.55 -6.05 -15.74
N ARG A 10 -5.69 -5.03 -15.84
CA ARG A 10 -6.12 -3.63 -15.93
C ARG A 10 -6.96 -3.37 -17.17
N LEU A 11 -6.51 -3.85 -18.33
CA LEU A 11 -7.26 -3.73 -19.59
C LEU A 11 -8.60 -4.49 -19.53
N GLN A 12 -8.62 -5.71 -18.99
CA GLN A 12 -9.85 -6.47 -18.79
C GLN A 12 -10.85 -5.74 -17.87
N LEU A 13 -10.38 -5.08 -16.83
CA LEU A 13 -11.21 -4.31 -15.91
C LEU A 13 -11.82 -3.07 -16.59
N LEU A 14 -11.03 -2.36 -17.40
CA LEU A 14 -11.51 -1.22 -18.19
C LEU A 14 -12.57 -1.65 -19.21
N GLU A 15 -12.33 -2.73 -19.94
CA GLU A 15 -13.29 -3.32 -20.87
C GLU A 15 -14.59 -3.74 -20.17
N TRP A 16 -14.47 -4.34 -18.98
CA TRP A 16 -15.64 -4.68 -18.16
C TRP A 16 -16.44 -3.45 -17.75
N ALA A 17 -15.77 -2.39 -17.31
CA ALA A 17 -16.42 -1.14 -16.91
C ALA A 17 -17.16 -0.49 -18.08
N GLU A 18 -16.57 -0.48 -19.27
CA GLU A 18 -17.20 0.04 -20.47
C GLU A 18 -18.43 -0.76 -20.86
N LYS A 19 -18.32 -2.10 -20.96
CA LYS A 19 -19.43 -3.01 -21.31
C LYS A 19 -20.61 -2.93 -20.36
N ASN A 20 -20.35 -2.71 -19.06
CA ASN A 20 -21.38 -2.65 -18.03
C ASN A 20 -21.82 -1.23 -17.67
N ASN A 21 -21.39 -0.23 -18.43
CA ASN A 21 -21.66 1.19 -18.13
C ASN A 21 -21.33 1.56 -16.66
N GLY A 22 -20.28 0.94 -16.12
CA GLY A 22 -19.82 1.13 -14.75
C GLY A 22 -18.66 2.12 -14.65
N TYR A 23 -18.31 2.49 -13.43
CA TYR A 23 -17.10 3.25 -13.11
C TYR A 23 -16.18 2.44 -12.21
N ILE A 24 -14.88 2.65 -12.35
CA ILE A 24 -13.84 2.09 -11.50
C ILE A 24 -13.34 3.19 -10.58
N ILE A 25 -13.24 2.93 -9.29
CA ILE A 25 -12.55 3.77 -8.34
C ILE A 25 -11.15 3.18 -8.13
N GLU A 26 -10.12 3.86 -8.65
CA GLU A 26 -8.73 3.51 -8.44
C GLU A 26 -8.19 4.27 -7.23
N ASP A 27 -8.04 3.59 -6.09
CA ASP A 27 -7.45 4.16 -4.89
C ASP A 27 -5.94 3.89 -4.90
N ASP A 28 -5.16 4.91 -5.30
CA ASP A 28 -3.72 4.84 -5.47
C ASP A 28 -3.01 5.66 -4.39
N TYR A 29 -2.70 5.02 -3.28
CA TYR A 29 -2.11 5.68 -2.11
C TYR A 29 -0.62 5.40 -1.91
N ASP A 30 -0.02 4.45 -2.64
CA ASP A 30 1.38 4.03 -2.43
C ASP A 30 2.15 3.65 -3.70
N SER A 31 1.63 3.93 -4.89
CA SER A 31 2.28 3.61 -6.18
C SER A 31 3.64 4.28 -6.38
N GLU A 32 3.88 5.40 -5.70
CA GLU A 32 5.20 6.04 -5.69
C GLU A 32 6.28 5.20 -4.99
N LEU A 33 5.89 4.26 -4.12
CA LEU A 33 6.79 3.43 -3.31
C LEU A 33 6.97 2.03 -3.94
N ARG A 34 7.45 1.99 -5.17
CA ARG A 34 7.85 0.77 -5.88
C ARG A 34 9.36 0.62 -5.87
N TYR A 35 9.84 -0.63 -5.69
CA TYR A 35 11.25 -0.87 -5.40
C TYR A 35 12.01 -1.54 -6.55
N HIS A 36 11.42 -2.56 -7.19
CA HIS A 36 12.13 -3.43 -8.13
C HIS A 36 11.53 -3.46 -9.54
N ASN A 37 10.24 -3.22 -9.68
CA ASN A 37 9.54 -3.32 -10.96
C ASN A 37 9.41 -1.97 -11.67
N ARG A 38 9.31 -2.00 -13.01
CA ARG A 38 8.96 -0.80 -13.78
C ARG A 38 7.58 -0.30 -13.34
N PRO A 39 7.38 1.02 -13.29
CA PRO A 39 6.06 1.58 -13.00
C PRO A 39 5.02 1.01 -13.97
N ILE A 40 3.93 0.47 -13.45
CA ILE A 40 2.78 0.11 -14.26
C ILE A 40 1.88 1.34 -14.31
N PRO A 41 1.42 1.78 -15.49
CA PRO A 41 0.54 2.93 -15.61
C PRO A 41 -0.73 2.75 -14.77
N SER A 42 -1.25 3.83 -14.18
CA SER A 42 -2.55 3.79 -13.49
C SER A 42 -3.66 3.39 -14.46
N LEU A 43 -4.77 2.84 -13.96
CA LEU A 43 -5.96 2.59 -14.77
C LEU A 43 -6.43 3.88 -15.46
N GLN A 44 -6.45 4.97 -14.70
CA GLN A 44 -6.85 6.29 -15.20
C GLN A 44 -5.99 6.76 -16.39
N SER A 45 -4.67 6.51 -16.37
CA SER A 45 -3.76 6.97 -17.43
C SER A 45 -3.89 6.19 -18.75
N ILE A 46 -4.45 4.98 -18.72
CA ILE A 46 -4.67 4.12 -19.90
C ILE A 46 -6.14 3.97 -20.26
N ASP A 47 -7.03 4.65 -19.55
CA ASP A 47 -8.48 4.59 -19.73
C ASP A 47 -8.94 5.52 -20.87
N SER A 48 -9.19 4.95 -22.06
CA SER A 48 -9.78 5.67 -23.18
C SER A 48 -11.29 5.85 -23.08
N GLY A 49 -11.96 5.03 -22.23
CA GLY A 49 -13.42 5.04 -22.08
C GLY A 49 -13.94 6.07 -21.08
N ASN A 50 -13.08 6.80 -20.38
CA ASN A 50 -13.43 7.76 -19.32
C ASN A 50 -14.31 7.14 -18.23
N ARG A 51 -13.91 5.97 -17.71
CA ARG A 51 -14.62 5.21 -16.68
C ARG A 51 -13.87 5.16 -15.33
N THR A 52 -12.66 5.70 -15.25
CA THR A 52 -11.84 5.61 -14.04
C THR A 52 -11.88 6.91 -13.25
N ILE A 53 -12.27 6.80 -11.99
CA ILE A 53 -12.16 7.83 -10.95
C ILE A 53 -10.87 7.52 -10.20
N TYR A 54 -9.87 8.41 -10.30
CA TYR A 54 -8.58 8.20 -9.62
C TYR A 54 -8.54 8.98 -8.31
N LEU A 55 -8.15 8.30 -7.24
CA LEU A 55 -7.92 8.89 -5.92
C LEU A 55 -6.44 8.81 -5.59
N GLY A 56 -5.83 9.94 -5.30
CA GLY A 56 -4.44 10.02 -4.87
C GLY A 56 -4.30 10.76 -3.54
N THR A 57 -3.21 10.50 -2.81
CA THR A 57 -2.97 11.13 -1.52
C THR A 57 -1.49 11.44 -1.31
N PHE A 58 -1.20 12.51 -0.56
CA PHE A 58 0.15 12.84 -0.11
C PHE A 58 0.51 12.22 1.26
N SER A 59 -0.41 11.46 1.84
CA SER A 59 -0.23 10.87 3.18
C SER A 59 0.92 9.86 3.27
N LYS A 60 1.24 9.16 2.19
CA LYS A 60 2.33 8.18 2.16
C LYS A 60 3.61 8.74 1.56
N SER A 61 3.46 9.68 0.62
CA SER A 61 4.59 10.29 -0.08
C SER A 61 5.21 11.48 0.66
N LEU A 62 4.45 12.16 1.56
CA LEU A 62 4.93 13.26 2.41
C LEU A 62 4.69 12.99 3.89
N SER A 63 3.48 13.27 4.36
CA SER A 63 3.09 13.04 5.76
C SER A 63 1.59 12.80 5.88
N PRO A 64 1.16 11.83 6.70
CA PRO A 64 -0.25 11.62 7.00
C PRO A 64 -0.91 12.83 7.67
N ASP A 65 -0.13 13.70 8.33
CA ASP A 65 -0.63 14.89 9.04
C ASP A 65 -1.06 16.02 8.08
N LEU A 66 -0.58 16.01 6.84
CA LEU A 66 -0.99 17.00 5.83
C LEU A 66 -2.46 16.90 5.47
N ARG A 67 -3.06 15.73 5.58
CA ARG A 67 -4.48 15.48 5.26
C ARG A 67 -4.90 15.97 3.87
N ILE A 68 -4.01 15.84 2.88
CA ILE A 68 -4.27 16.22 1.49
C ILE A 68 -4.43 14.97 0.65
N ALA A 69 -5.59 14.88 0.00
CA ALA A 69 -5.89 13.92 -1.05
C ALA A 69 -6.45 14.66 -2.27
N TYR A 70 -6.44 14.04 -3.41
CA TYR A 70 -6.98 14.59 -4.64
C TYR A 70 -7.74 13.53 -5.42
N ILE A 71 -8.68 14.00 -6.25
CA ILE A 71 -9.48 13.16 -7.13
C ILE A 71 -9.32 13.65 -8.57
N VAL A 72 -9.14 12.69 -9.49
CA VAL A 72 -9.23 12.95 -10.93
C VAL A 72 -10.52 12.31 -11.44
N LEU A 73 -11.45 13.14 -11.85
CA LEU A 73 -12.75 12.70 -12.35
C LEU A 73 -12.73 12.50 -13.86
N PRO A 74 -13.35 11.44 -14.39
CA PRO A 74 -13.56 11.29 -15.81
C PRO A 74 -14.54 12.36 -16.33
N MET A 75 -14.35 12.79 -17.58
CA MET A 75 -15.09 13.89 -18.18
C MET A 75 -16.63 13.81 -18.03
N PRO A 76 -17.26 12.63 -18.18
CA PRO A 76 -18.74 12.55 -18.02
C PRO A 76 -19.24 12.93 -16.62
N LEU A 77 -18.41 12.81 -15.59
CA LEU A 77 -18.81 13.16 -14.20
C LEU A 77 -18.56 14.61 -13.84
N LEU A 78 -17.75 15.36 -14.60
CA LEU A 78 -17.36 16.72 -14.26
C LEU A 78 -18.54 17.70 -14.17
N ALA A 79 -19.50 17.59 -15.10
CA ALA A 79 -20.66 18.50 -15.11
C ALA A 79 -21.52 18.31 -13.86
N SER A 80 -21.85 17.07 -13.53
CA SER A 80 -22.64 16.74 -12.33
C SER A 80 -21.88 17.08 -11.03
N TYR A 81 -20.57 16.86 -11.02
CA TYR A 81 -19.74 17.23 -9.87
C TYR A 81 -19.76 18.75 -9.65
N ARG A 82 -19.54 19.56 -10.69
CA ARG A 82 -19.55 21.02 -10.60
C ARG A 82 -20.89 21.55 -10.15
N GLU A 83 -21.99 21.02 -10.68
CA GLU A 83 -23.35 21.41 -10.29
C GLU A 83 -23.61 21.14 -8.80
N LYS A 84 -23.29 19.93 -8.31
CA LYS A 84 -23.57 19.53 -6.94
C LYS A 84 -22.66 20.18 -5.90
N TYR A 85 -21.42 20.46 -6.28
CA TYR A 85 -20.40 20.97 -5.35
C TYR A 85 -19.99 22.42 -5.63
N LEU A 86 -20.78 23.17 -6.41
CA LEU A 86 -20.49 24.57 -6.77
C LEU A 86 -20.23 25.47 -5.55
N TYR A 87 -20.94 25.21 -4.46
CA TYR A 87 -20.83 25.97 -3.21
C TYR A 87 -20.13 25.24 -2.09
N ALA A 88 -19.57 24.07 -2.38
CA ALA A 88 -18.82 23.31 -1.37
C ALA A 88 -17.41 23.88 -1.20
N ASN A 89 -17.04 24.17 0.03
CA ASN A 89 -15.69 24.59 0.34
C ASN A 89 -14.72 23.38 0.32
N CYS A 90 -13.54 23.59 -0.26
CA CYS A 90 -12.45 22.63 -0.12
C CYS A 90 -12.02 22.56 1.35
N THR A 91 -11.93 21.35 1.90
CA THR A 91 -11.51 21.13 3.29
C THR A 91 -10.02 21.33 3.51
N VAL A 92 -9.21 21.37 2.43
CA VAL A 92 -7.77 21.63 2.51
C VAL A 92 -7.53 23.15 2.50
N PRO A 93 -6.88 23.74 3.52
CA PRO A 93 -6.58 25.16 3.54
C PRO A 93 -5.73 25.59 2.32
N THR A 94 -6.08 26.73 1.73
CA THR A 94 -5.40 27.27 0.54
C THR A 94 -3.90 27.44 0.74
N LEU A 95 -3.47 27.82 1.95
CA LEU A 95 -2.05 27.94 2.28
C LEU A 95 -1.30 26.63 2.06
N PHE A 96 -1.84 25.50 2.49
CA PHE A 96 -1.21 24.19 2.28
C PHE A 96 -1.20 23.79 0.81
N GLN A 97 -2.27 24.08 0.07
CA GLN A 97 -2.32 23.82 -1.37
C GLN A 97 -1.24 24.61 -2.12
N LEU A 98 -1.10 25.90 -1.84
CA LEU A 98 -0.07 26.77 -2.47
C LEU A 98 1.35 26.38 -2.05
N THR A 99 1.55 26.00 -0.78
CA THR A 99 2.86 25.51 -0.30
C THR A 99 3.26 24.22 -1.01
N LEU A 100 2.32 23.28 -1.13
CA LEU A 100 2.55 22.03 -1.84
C LEU A 100 2.85 22.27 -3.33
N ALA A 101 2.11 23.15 -3.98
CA ALA A 101 2.34 23.52 -5.38
C ALA A 101 3.77 24.05 -5.57
N LYS A 102 4.21 25.02 -4.74
CA LYS A 102 5.59 25.54 -4.78
C LYS A 102 6.64 24.47 -4.51
N TYR A 103 6.37 23.57 -3.57
CA TYR A 103 7.27 22.45 -3.27
C TYR A 103 7.41 21.50 -4.47
N MET A 104 6.34 21.27 -5.21
CA MET A 104 6.36 20.47 -6.45
C MET A 104 7.09 21.21 -7.59
N GLU A 105 6.78 22.49 -7.81
CA GLU A 105 7.38 23.35 -8.85
C GLU A 105 8.89 23.49 -8.67
N SER A 106 9.38 23.58 -7.43
CA SER A 106 10.83 23.66 -7.13
C SER A 106 11.60 22.38 -7.41
N GLY A 107 10.92 21.26 -7.68
CA GLY A 107 11.52 19.93 -7.83
C GLY A 107 11.91 19.24 -6.52
N GLU A 108 11.70 19.89 -5.37
CA GLU A 108 12.02 19.33 -4.05
C GLU A 108 11.16 18.12 -3.73
N TYR A 109 9.89 18.13 -4.14
CA TYR A 109 9.01 16.98 -3.99
C TYR A 109 9.57 15.73 -4.69
N GLN A 110 10.06 15.86 -5.92
CA GLN A 110 10.64 14.73 -6.65
C GLN A 110 11.95 14.23 -6.00
N ARG A 111 12.77 15.15 -5.47
CA ARG A 111 13.97 14.79 -4.69
C ARG A 111 13.61 14.02 -3.42
N HIS A 112 12.60 14.49 -2.72
CA HIS A 112 12.06 13.82 -1.53
C HIS A 112 11.56 12.40 -1.86
N LEU A 113 10.74 12.23 -2.89
CA LEU A 113 10.25 10.92 -3.32
C LEU A 113 11.39 9.93 -3.64
N ASN A 114 12.43 10.40 -4.33
CA ASN A 114 13.58 9.55 -4.67
C ASN A 114 14.36 9.14 -3.41
N ALA A 115 14.52 10.03 -2.45
CA ALA A 115 15.13 9.73 -1.16
C ALA A 115 14.30 8.71 -0.37
N MET A 116 12.98 8.88 -0.31
CA MET A 116 12.04 7.97 0.37
C MET A 116 12.03 6.57 -0.27
N ARG A 117 11.99 6.49 -1.61
CA ARG A 117 12.12 5.21 -2.33
C ARG A 117 13.41 4.48 -1.98
N THR A 118 14.53 5.21 -1.95
CA THR A 118 15.83 4.64 -1.58
C THR A 118 15.85 4.16 -0.12
N HIS A 119 15.28 4.95 0.79
CA HIS A 119 15.19 4.61 2.20
C HIS A 119 14.34 3.35 2.44
N TYR A 120 13.14 3.30 1.87
CA TYR A 120 12.24 2.16 2.06
C TYR A 120 12.70 0.92 1.32
N ARG A 121 13.32 1.07 0.14
CA ARG A 121 13.93 -0.06 -0.57
C ARG A 121 14.98 -0.77 0.28
N LYS A 122 15.84 -0.04 1.00
CA LYS A 122 16.83 -0.64 1.90
C LYS A 122 16.19 -1.49 3.00
N LYS A 123 15.10 -1.01 3.61
CA LYS A 123 14.35 -1.78 4.62
C LYS A 123 13.69 -3.00 4.01
N HIS A 124 13.02 -2.81 2.89
CA HIS A 124 12.35 -3.85 2.14
C HIS A 124 13.31 -5.00 1.76
N ASP A 125 14.47 -4.67 1.16
CA ASP A 125 15.47 -5.64 0.76
C ASP A 125 16.09 -6.37 1.95
N TYR A 126 16.30 -5.66 3.07
CA TYR A 126 16.78 -6.26 4.30
C TYR A 126 15.80 -7.33 4.81
N ILE A 127 14.50 -7.00 4.90
CA ILE A 127 13.47 -7.93 5.38
C ILE A 127 13.36 -9.14 4.46
N ARG A 128 13.31 -8.93 3.14
CA ARG A 128 13.27 -10.00 2.14
C ARG A 128 14.45 -10.96 2.31
N LYS A 129 15.64 -10.39 2.37
CA LYS A 129 16.86 -11.17 2.55
C LYS A 129 16.84 -11.94 3.86
N TYR A 130 16.45 -11.29 4.96
CA TYR A 130 16.38 -11.94 6.27
C TYR A 130 15.41 -13.13 6.27
N VAL A 131 14.21 -12.97 5.72
CA VAL A 131 13.23 -14.07 5.65
C VAL A 131 13.73 -15.20 4.74
N ALA A 132 14.36 -14.88 3.62
CA ALA A 132 14.92 -15.89 2.72
C ALA A 132 16.08 -16.66 3.36
N ASP A 133 16.97 -15.98 4.09
CA ASP A 133 18.17 -16.60 4.65
C ASP A 133 17.88 -17.37 5.96
N TYR A 134 16.93 -16.92 6.78
CA TYR A 134 16.72 -17.43 8.13
C TYR A 134 15.34 -18.05 8.39
N LEU A 135 14.34 -17.79 7.56
CA LEU A 135 12.95 -18.22 7.81
C LEU A 135 12.32 -18.96 6.61
N SER A 136 13.11 -19.37 5.60
CA SER A 136 12.60 -19.96 4.35
C SER A 136 11.69 -21.18 4.56
N ASP A 137 11.95 -21.99 5.59
CA ASP A 137 11.17 -23.19 5.91
C ASP A 137 9.95 -22.90 6.79
N GLN A 138 9.88 -21.74 7.42
CA GLN A 138 8.84 -21.38 8.42
C GLN A 138 7.91 -20.27 7.95
N ALA A 139 8.37 -19.40 7.05
CA ALA A 139 7.59 -18.27 6.61
C ALA A 139 7.96 -17.82 5.19
N THR A 140 6.98 -17.25 4.49
CA THR A 140 7.16 -16.61 3.18
C THR A 140 6.57 -15.23 3.17
N LEU A 141 7.18 -14.32 2.40
CA LEU A 141 6.63 -12.99 2.14
C LEU A 141 5.79 -13.02 0.85
N LEU A 142 4.67 -12.33 0.90
CA LEU A 142 3.79 -12.10 -0.25
C LEU A 142 3.61 -10.59 -0.44
N GLY A 143 3.38 -10.15 -1.66
CA GLY A 143 3.17 -8.73 -1.96
C GLY A 143 4.44 -7.89 -1.92
N GLU A 144 5.52 -8.43 -2.49
CA GLU A 144 6.86 -7.84 -2.46
C GLU A 144 7.10 -6.71 -3.48
N ASP A 145 6.12 -6.37 -4.31
CA ASP A 145 6.33 -5.47 -5.45
C ASP A 145 6.34 -3.99 -5.08
N SER A 146 5.59 -3.60 -4.06
CA SER A 146 5.39 -2.20 -3.69
C SER A 146 4.82 -2.02 -2.28
N GLY A 147 4.75 -0.77 -1.83
CA GLY A 147 4.11 -0.40 -0.58
C GLY A 147 5.03 -0.47 0.64
N LEU A 148 4.43 -0.33 1.82
CA LEU A 148 5.14 -0.20 3.11
C LEU A 148 4.86 -1.40 4.04
N HIS A 149 4.37 -2.50 3.49
CA HIS A 149 4.03 -3.71 4.23
C HIS A 149 4.21 -4.96 3.36
N PHE A 150 4.35 -6.09 4.01
CA PHE A 150 4.29 -7.42 3.43
C PHE A 150 3.09 -8.19 3.99
N VAL A 151 2.65 -9.20 3.30
CA VAL A 151 1.87 -10.27 3.91
C VAL A 151 2.84 -11.38 4.27
N LEU A 152 2.97 -11.66 5.57
CA LEU A 152 3.79 -12.73 6.11
C LEU A 152 2.91 -13.98 6.23
N SER A 153 3.25 -15.03 5.50
CA SER A 153 2.59 -16.34 5.59
C SER A 153 3.46 -17.28 6.39
N ILE A 154 2.98 -17.74 7.55
CA ILE A 154 3.74 -18.56 8.49
C ILE A 154 3.30 -20.02 8.38
N GLN A 155 4.24 -20.94 8.33
CA GLN A 155 3.98 -22.37 8.34
C GLN A 155 3.63 -22.83 9.77
N THR A 156 2.36 -22.81 10.12
CA THR A 156 1.88 -23.14 11.47
C THR A 156 0.43 -23.60 11.46
N LYS A 157 0.02 -24.30 12.51
CA LYS A 157 -1.40 -24.64 12.78
C LYS A 157 -2.13 -23.54 13.55
N SER A 158 -1.41 -22.57 14.10
CA SER A 158 -2.01 -21.44 14.82
C SER A 158 -2.80 -20.54 13.88
N ASN A 159 -3.91 -20.01 14.39
CA ASN A 159 -4.72 -19.02 13.67
C ASN A 159 -4.16 -17.59 13.85
N GLN A 160 -4.74 -16.62 13.11
CA GLN A 160 -4.29 -15.21 13.15
C GLN A 160 -4.35 -14.62 14.56
N THR A 161 -5.37 -14.91 15.35
CA THR A 161 -5.52 -14.39 16.72
C THR A 161 -4.40 -14.89 17.63
N GLU A 162 -4.15 -16.19 17.60
CA GLU A 162 -3.08 -16.80 18.40
C GLU A 162 -1.69 -16.29 18.02
N LEU A 163 -1.47 -16.05 16.73
CA LEU A 163 -0.23 -15.47 16.22
C LEU A 163 -0.06 -14.03 16.68
N ILE A 164 -1.11 -13.19 16.53
CA ILE A 164 -1.09 -11.79 16.97
C ILE A 164 -0.80 -11.69 18.46
N ASP A 165 -1.44 -12.53 19.29
CA ASP A 165 -1.21 -12.57 20.74
C ASP A 165 0.24 -12.99 21.08
N ALA A 166 0.81 -13.91 20.30
CA ALA A 166 2.19 -14.33 20.48
C ALA A 166 3.18 -13.20 20.13
N PHE A 167 2.96 -12.51 19.03
CA PHE A 167 3.75 -11.36 18.63
C PHE A 167 3.61 -10.20 19.63
N ALA A 168 2.39 -9.91 20.10
CA ALA A 168 2.12 -8.84 21.06
C ALA A 168 2.85 -9.06 22.40
N ARG A 169 2.93 -10.31 22.89
CA ARG A 169 3.72 -10.67 24.09
C ARG A 169 5.20 -10.36 23.94
N ASN A 170 5.71 -10.38 22.71
CA ASN A 170 7.09 -10.02 22.35
C ASN A 170 7.21 -8.57 21.85
N LYS A 171 6.24 -7.71 22.15
CA LYS A 171 6.21 -6.29 21.78
C LYS A 171 6.26 -6.03 20.26
N ILE A 172 5.86 -6.99 19.46
CA ILE A 172 5.73 -6.85 18.01
C ILE A 172 4.24 -6.62 17.68
N GLN A 173 3.96 -5.50 17.04
CA GLN A 173 2.63 -5.19 16.53
C GLN A 173 2.51 -5.68 15.09
N ILE A 174 1.64 -6.63 14.86
CA ILE A 174 1.31 -7.20 13.56
C ILE A 174 -0.21 -7.25 13.41
N TYR A 175 -0.72 -7.26 12.18
CA TYR A 175 -2.15 -7.10 11.95
C TYR A 175 -2.75 -8.31 11.21
N PRO A 176 -4.04 -8.63 11.44
CA PRO A 176 -4.72 -9.68 10.71
C PRO A 176 -4.96 -9.28 9.26
N THR A 177 -5.00 -10.25 8.37
CA THR A 177 -5.41 -10.05 6.98
C THR A 177 -6.92 -10.24 6.77
N GLU A 178 -7.61 -10.89 7.70
CA GLU A 178 -9.04 -11.22 7.61
C GLU A 178 -9.96 -10.01 7.31
N PRO A 179 -9.75 -8.79 7.88
CA PRO A 179 -10.61 -7.64 7.57
C PRO A 179 -10.60 -7.20 6.10
N PHE A 180 -9.59 -7.61 5.34
CA PHE A 180 -9.44 -7.27 3.91
C PHE A 180 -10.06 -8.31 2.97
N TRP A 181 -10.68 -9.37 3.51
CA TRP A 181 -11.35 -10.41 2.73
C TRP A 181 -12.86 -10.19 2.70
N ILE A 182 -13.45 -10.16 1.50
CA ILE A 182 -14.91 -10.09 1.32
C ILE A 182 -15.55 -11.35 1.90
N ASN A 183 -15.02 -12.52 1.54
CA ASN A 183 -15.42 -13.80 2.15
C ASN A 183 -14.34 -14.21 3.16
N LYS A 184 -14.61 -13.97 4.42
CA LYS A 184 -13.71 -14.25 5.53
C LYS A 184 -13.35 -15.72 5.67
N ALA A 185 -14.25 -16.64 5.27
CA ALA A 185 -14.00 -18.07 5.30
C ALA A 185 -12.88 -18.53 4.34
N LEU A 186 -12.57 -17.72 3.34
CA LEU A 186 -11.47 -17.98 2.40
C LEU A 186 -10.15 -17.32 2.82
N CYS A 187 -10.14 -16.58 3.94
CA CYS A 187 -8.92 -15.97 4.45
C CYS A 187 -7.98 -17.03 5.03
N PRO A 188 -6.73 -17.11 4.58
CA PRO A 188 -5.76 -18.01 5.21
C PRO A 188 -5.52 -17.63 6.67
N SER A 189 -5.66 -18.62 7.56
CA SER A 189 -5.54 -18.41 9.00
C SER A 189 -4.13 -18.05 9.48
N ASN A 190 -3.13 -18.28 8.66
CA ASN A 190 -1.71 -18.13 8.96
C ASN A 190 -1.05 -16.93 8.28
N GLN A 191 -1.84 -16.01 7.71
CA GLN A 191 -1.32 -14.80 7.04
C GLN A 191 -1.55 -13.57 7.89
N LEU A 192 -0.50 -12.75 8.03
CA LEU A 192 -0.51 -11.52 8.82
C LEU A 192 0.09 -10.36 8.00
N LEU A 193 -0.36 -9.14 8.29
CA LEU A 193 0.16 -7.93 7.66
C LEU A 193 1.33 -7.38 8.49
N LEU A 194 2.51 -7.37 7.90
CA LEU A 194 3.76 -6.87 8.50
C LEU A 194 4.11 -5.50 7.93
N GLY A 195 3.88 -4.42 8.70
CA GLY A 195 4.29 -3.07 8.35
C GLY A 195 5.72 -2.78 8.77
N PHE A 196 6.52 -2.11 7.93
CA PHE A 196 7.94 -1.84 8.22
C PHE A 196 8.32 -0.36 8.15
N SER A 197 7.43 0.52 7.74
CA SER A 197 7.76 1.94 7.50
C SER A 197 8.26 2.66 8.74
N ALA A 198 7.63 2.43 9.89
CA ALA A 198 7.93 3.13 11.14
C ALA A 198 9.19 2.64 11.84
N ILE A 199 9.71 1.45 11.52
CA ILE A 199 10.88 0.87 12.20
C ILE A 199 12.14 1.59 11.71
N PRO A 200 12.95 2.22 12.61
CA PRO A 200 14.24 2.79 12.22
C PRO A 200 15.18 1.72 11.65
N MET A 201 15.95 2.06 10.61
CA MET A 201 16.82 1.08 9.93
C MET A 201 17.79 0.38 10.90
N LYS A 202 18.31 1.08 11.90
CA LYS A 202 19.22 0.52 12.90
C LYS A 202 18.55 -0.43 13.91
N GLN A 203 17.24 -0.39 14.06
CA GLN A 203 16.45 -1.31 14.91
C GLN A 203 15.89 -2.50 14.13
N LEU A 204 15.99 -2.46 12.82
CA LEU A 204 15.42 -3.50 11.97
C LEU A 204 16.04 -4.90 12.19
N PRO A 205 17.38 -5.04 12.44
CA PRO A 205 17.97 -6.32 12.78
C PRO A 205 17.34 -6.94 14.03
N ASP A 206 17.28 -6.19 15.14
CA ASP A 206 16.71 -6.66 16.41
C ASP A 206 15.23 -7.02 16.27
N ALA A 207 14.47 -6.21 15.50
CA ALA A 207 13.07 -6.47 15.23
C ALA A 207 12.86 -7.77 14.43
N MET A 208 13.73 -8.06 13.46
CA MET A 208 13.65 -9.28 12.67
C MET A 208 14.09 -10.52 13.47
N GLU A 209 15.07 -10.38 14.35
CA GLU A 209 15.49 -11.44 15.26
C GLU A 209 14.35 -11.81 16.22
N CYS A 210 13.76 -10.82 16.86
CA CYS A 210 12.60 -11.01 17.74
C CYS A 210 11.40 -11.64 17.00
N LEU A 211 11.15 -11.22 15.75
CA LEU A 211 10.11 -11.82 14.91
C LEU A 211 10.41 -13.29 14.63
N SER A 212 11.66 -13.65 14.33
CA SER A 212 12.06 -15.02 14.04
C SER A 212 11.92 -15.96 15.25
N GLU A 213 12.27 -15.47 16.47
CA GLU A 213 12.09 -16.22 17.71
C GLU A 213 10.62 -16.64 17.95
N VAL A 214 9.69 -15.72 17.70
CA VAL A 214 8.25 -16.00 17.83
C VAL A 214 7.81 -17.06 16.80
N ILE A 215 8.28 -16.94 15.55
CA ILE A 215 7.96 -17.90 14.49
C ILE A 215 8.49 -19.29 14.82
N TYR A 216 9.75 -19.43 15.22
CA TYR A 216 10.36 -20.72 15.60
C TYR A 216 9.62 -21.39 16.78
N THR A 217 9.16 -20.60 17.74
CA THR A 217 8.42 -21.14 18.90
C THR A 217 7.04 -21.68 18.49
N ARG A 218 6.45 -21.20 17.38
CA ARG A 218 5.12 -21.57 16.90
C ARG A 218 5.12 -22.60 15.76
N HIS A 219 6.29 -22.94 15.24
CA HIS A 219 6.44 -23.97 14.19
C HIS A 219 6.39 -25.39 14.75
N LYS A 220 6.56 -25.57 16.05
CA LYS A 220 6.44 -26.86 16.75
C LYS A 220 4.97 -27.21 17.00
#